data_041e2c8141a6354686740b1e0c652e4c
#
_entry.id   041e2c8141a6354686740b1e0c652e4c
#
_cell.length_a   1.000
_cell.length_b   1.000
_cell.length_c   1.000
_cell.angle_alpha   90.00
_cell.angle_beta   90.00
_cell.angle_gamma   90.00
#
_symmetry.space_group_name_H-M   'P 1'
#
loop_
_entity.id
_entity.type
_entity.pdbx_description
1 polymer ?
#
loop_
_entity_poly.entity_id
_entity_poly.type
_entity_poly.pdbx_seq_one_letter_code
_entity_poly.pdbx_strand_id
1 'polypeptide(L)'
;MQFSFLAHAYVWGDLVPSKILCKSIAEPWSKIAEMLGRPPILSYASYCLDNWHKINQDEGVNLDNVALNYNFLGGIDEDWFVTIHVCIEHAANKAIQSAFKIAAAFEAK
;
A
#
# COMPACT_ATOMS: atom_id res chain seq x y z
N MET A 1 -6.90 2.62 -3.73
CA MET A 1 -6.61 1.34 -3.05
C MET A 1 -7.67 0.28 -3.31
N GLN A 2 -8.94 0.38 -2.85
CA GLN A 2 -9.98 -0.66 -2.98
C GLN A 2 -10.14 -1.23 -4.39
N PHE A 3 -10.22 -0.38 -5.42
CA PHE A 3 -10.31 -0.85 -6.81
C PHE A 3 -9.08 -1.62 -7.28
N SER A 4 -7.89 -1.33 -6.74
CA SER A 4 -6.69 -2.10 -7.06
C SER A 4 -6.79 -3.53 -6.54
N PHE A 5 -7.27 -3.72 -5.31
CA PHE A 5 -7.54 -5.05 -4.76
C PHE A 5 -8.61 -5.81 -5.55
N LEU A 6 -9.75 -5.16 -5.82
CA LEU A 6 -10.83 -5.78 -6.61
C LEU A 6 -10.37 -6.20 -8.01
N ALA A 7 -9.61 -5.33 -8.69
CA ALA A 7 -9.10 -5.63 -10.03
C ALA A 7 -8.14 -6.82 -10.03
N HIS A 8 -7.23 -6.89 -9.06
CA HIS A 8 -6.29 -7.99 -8.95
C HIS A 8 -6.98 -9.29 -8.52
N ALA A 9 -7.93 -9.22 -7.58
CA ALA A 9 -8.74 -10.38 -7.20
C ALA A 9 -9.55 -10.90 -8.40
N TYR A 10 -10.11 -10.03 -9.24
CA TYR A 10 -10.82 -10.42 -10.45
C TYR A 10 -9.90 -11.10 -11.48
N VAL A 11 -8.70 -10.54 -11.69
CA VAL A 11 -7.75 -11.08 -12.69
C VAL A 11 -7.17 -12.43 -12.25
N TRP A 12 -6.86 -12.58 -10.96
CA TRP A 12 -6.12 -13.73 -10.43
C TRP A 12 -7.00 -14.71 -9.63
N GLY A 13 -8.31 -14.48 -9.54
CA GLY A 13 -9.23 -15.28 -8.73
C GLY A 13 -9.51 -16.68 -9.29
N ASP A 14 -9.25 -16.91 -10.55
CA ASP A 14 -9.42 -18.21 -11.23
C ASP A 14 -8.08 -18.88 -11.52
N LEU A 15 -8.12 -20.20 -11.79
CA LEU A 15 -6.94 -21.00 -12.21
C LEU A 15 -6.25 -20.45 -13.46
N VAL A 16 -7.02 -19.82 -14.35
CA VAL A 16 -6.50 -19.14 -15.54
C VAL A 16 -6.76 -17.64 -15.37
N PRO A 17 -5.70 -16.82 -15.26
CA PRO A 17 -5.86 -15.37 -15.09
C PRO A 17 -6.67 -14.74 -16.21
N SER A 18 -7.60 -13.87 -15.85
CA SER A 18 -8.40 -13.12 -16.81
C SER A 18 -7.53 -12.11 -17.58
N LYS A 19 -7.66 -12.11 -18.91
CA LYS A 19 -6.97 -11.14 -19.78
C LYS A 19 -7.72 -9.82 -19.94
N ILE A 20 -8.95 -9.75 -19.46
CA ILE A 20 -9.84 -8.60 -19.63
C ILE A 20 -10.47 -8.29 -18.27
N LEU A 21 -10.40 -7.02 -17.88
CA LEU A 21 -11.09 -6.53 -16.71
C LEU A 21 -12.50 -6.03 -17.11
N CYS A 22 -13.53 -6.38 -16.31
CA CYS A 22 -14.88 -5.92 -16.58
C CYS A 22 -14.99 -4.40 -16.46
N LYS A 23 -15.85 -3.79 -17.28
CA LYS A 23 -16.00 -2.32 -17.35
C LYS A 23 -16.38 -1.68 -16.03
N SER A 24 -17.20 -2.37 -15.23
CA SER A 24 -17.64 -1.89 -13.91
C SER A 24 -16.51 -1.69 -12.90
N ILE A 25 -15.37 -2.36 -13.10
CA ILE A 25 -14.15 -2.15 -12.32
C ILE A 25 -13.16 -1.26 -13.09
N ALA A 26 -12.95 -1.52 -14.39
CA ALA A 26 -11.93 -0.85 -15.18
C ALA A 26 -12.17 0.66 -15.33
N GLU A 27 -13.40 1.08 -15.64
CA GLU A 27 -13.72 2.48 -15.89
C GLU A 27 -13.57 3.35 -14.63
N PRO A 28 -14.18 3.03 -13.46
CA PRO A 28 -14.01 3.85 -12.27
C PRO A 28 -12.58 3.80 -11.75
N TRP A 29 -11.90 2.64 -11.85
CA TRP A 29 -10.51 2.54 -11.41
C TRP A 29 -9.56 3.40 -12.25
N SER A 30 -9.69 3.35 -13.59
CA SER A 30 -8.90 4.20 -14.50
C SER A 30 -9.13 5.69 -14.24
N LYS A 31 -10.38 6.10 -14.04
CA LYS A 31 -10.72 7.49 -13.74
C LYS A 31 -10.13 7.96 -12.40
N ILE A 32 -10.21 7.15 -11.37
CA ILE A 32 -9.59 7.47 -10.06
C ILE A 32 -8.07 7.52 -10.17
N ALA A 33 -7.45 6.58 -10.90
CA ALA A 33 -6.02 6.56 -11.13
C ALA A 33 -5.53 7.82 -11.86
N GLU A 34 -6.25 8.25 -12.89
CA GLU A 34 -5.99 9.51 -13.61
C GLU A 34 -6.10 10.74 -12.68
N MET A 35 -7.17 10.82 -11.88
CA MET A 35 -7.36 11.91 -10.90
C MET A 35 -6.23 11.98 -9.86
N LEU A 36 -5.64 10.85 -9.49
CA LEU A 36 -4.54 10.75 -8.54
C LEU A 36 -3.15 10.87 -9.18
N GLY A 37 -3.06 10.96 -10.51
CA GLY A 37 -1.78 10.97 -11.23
C GLY A 37 -0.98 9.67 -11.08
N ARG A 38 -1.65 8.53 -10.87
CA ARG A 38 -1.04 7.21 -10.64
C ARG A 38 -1.52 6.22 -11.69
N PRO A 39 -0.69 5.25 -12.12
CA PRO A 39 -1.16 4.18 -13.00
C PRO A 39 -2.19 3.28 -12.27
N PRO A 40 -3.15 2.67 -13.01
CA PRO A 40 -4.14 1.75 -12.45
C PRO A 40 -3.50 0.37 -12.21
N ILE A 41 -2.68 0.26 -11.20
CA ILE A 41 -2.03 -0.97 -10.74
C ILE A 41 -2.14 -1.09 -9.21
N LEU A 42 -2.00 -2.30 -8.69
CA LEU A 42 -1.77 -2.52 -7.27
C LEU A 42 -0.29 -2.29 -6.98
N SER A 43 0.05 -1.08 -6.58
CA SER A 43 1.42 -0.71 -6.23
C SER A 43 1.77 -1.12 -4.79
N TYR A 44 3.05 -1.15 -4.47
CA TYR A 44 3.55 -1.32 -3.11
C TYR A 44 2.91 -0.32 -2.13
N ALA A 45 2.78 0.94 -2.53
CA ALA A 45 2.11 1.95 -1.73
C ALA A 45 0.65 1.57 -1.42
N SER A 46 -0.11 1.06 -2.40
CA SER A 46 -1.50 0.66 -2.18
C SER A 46 -1.63 -0.63 -1.39
N TYR A 47 -0.70 -1.58 -1.56
CA TYR A 47 -0.76 -2.89 -0.91
C TYR A 47 -0.24 -2.87 0.52
N CYS A 48 0.85 -2.14 0.79
CA CYS A 48 1.48 -2.06 2.11
C CYS A 48 1.23 -0.72 2.80
N LEU A 49 1.62 0.42 2.18
CA LEU A 49 1.74 1.69 2.90
C LEU A 49 0.39 2.37 3.19
N ASP A 50 -0.62 2.15 2.34
CA ASP A 50 -1.97 2.69 2.54
C ASP A 50 -2.94 1.66 3.15
N ASN A 51 -2.50 0.39 3.33
CA ASN A 51 -3.37 -0.75 3.65
C ASN A 51 -3.34 -1.15 5.12
N TRP A 52 -3.15 -0.23 6.02
CA TRP A 52 -3.07 -0.54 7.44
C TRP A 52 -3.71 0.53 8.33
N HIS A 53 -3.93 0.16 9.57
CA HIS A 53 -4.33 1.08 10.63
C HIS A 53 -3.72 0.66 11.97
N LYS A 54 -3.66 1.60 12.92
CA LYS A 54 -3.29 1.27 14.30
C LYS A 54 -4.49 0.63 15.02
N ILE A 55 -4.24 -0.44 15.76
CA ILE A 55 -5.24 -1.09 16.62
C ILE A 55 -5.57 -0.16 17.79
N ASN A 56 -4.53 0.36 18.46
CA ASN A 56 -4.64 1.39 19.50
C ASN A 56 -4.04 2.71 19.00
N GLN A 57 -4.87 3.76 18.90
CA GLN A 57 -4.43 5.06 18.37
C GLN A 57 -3.41 5.77 19.25
N ASP A 58 -3.41 5.50 20.56
CA ASP A 58 -2.53 6.13 21.55
C ASP A 58 -1.12 5.53 21.58
N GLU A 59 -0.93 4.35 20.97
CA GLU A 59 0.34 3.67 20.89
C GLU A 59 1.11 3.98 19.60
N GLY A 60 2.43 3.71 19.61
CA GLY A 60 3.28 3.84 18.43
C GLY A 60 3.04 2.77 17.36
N VAL A 61 3.65 2.96 16.19
CA VAL A 61 3.66 1.95 15.13
C VAL A 61 4.66 0.85 15.49
N ASN A 62 4.17 -0.36 15.68
CA ASN A 62 4.93 -1.59 15.92
C ASN A 62 4.11 -2.80 15.48
N LEU A 63 4.71 -3.99 15.46
CA LEU A 63 4.07 -5.21 14.93
C LEU A 63 2.80 -5.62 15.69
N ASP A 64 2.73 -5.32 16.97
CA ASP A 64 1.57 -5.67 17.81
C ASP A 64 0.43 -4.65 17.69
N ASN A 65 0.71 -3.48 17.10
CA ASN A 65 -0.23 -2.36 17.00
C ASN A 65 -0.59 -1.97 15.56
N VAL A 66 -0.29 -2.81 14.58
CA VAL A 66 -0.62 -2.60 13.17
C VAL A 66 -1.49 -3.74 12.67
N ALA A 67 -2.59 -3.40 12.00
CA ALA A 67 -3.47 -4.35 11.34
C ALA A 67 -3.78 -3.91 9.91
N LEU A 68 -4.08 -4.88 9.02
CA LEU A 68 -4.46 -4.61 7.65
C LEU A 68 -5.91 -4.13 7.54
N ASN A 69 -6.16 -3.29 6.52
CA ASN A 69 -7.52 -2.91 6.12
C ASN A 69 -8.12 -3.93 5.14
N TYR A 70 -7.30 -4.48 4.25
CA TYR A 70 -7.69 -5.42 3.19
C TYR A 70 -6.63 -6.48 2.98
N ASN A 71 -7.07 -7.70 2.72
CA ASN A 71 -6.24 -8.82 2.31
C ASN A 71 -6.92 -9.62 1.19
N PHE A 72 -6.16 -10.45 0.50
CA PHE A 72 -6.66 -11.35 -0.55
C PHE A 72 -7.11 -12.68 0.04
N LEU A 73 -6.24 -13.33 0.80
CA LEU A 73 -6.46 -14.65 1.38
C LEU A 73 -6.80 -14.62 2.87
N GLY A 74 -6.35 -13.57 3.58
CA GLY A 74 -6.59 -13.41 5.01
C GLY A 74 -5.79 -14.39 5.87
N GLY A 75 -4.61 -14.79 5.40
CA GLY A 75 -3.71 -15.65 6.14
C GLY A 75 -2.66 -14.88 6.93
N ILE A 76 -2.11 -15.52 7.98
CA ILE A 76 -1.07 -14.94 8.85
C ILE A 76 0.16 -14.48 8.06
N ASP A 77 0.51 -15.18 6.98
CA ASP A 77 1.67 -14.83 6.15
C ASP A 77 1.44 -13.52 5.38
N GLU A 78 0.22 -13.29 4.90
CA GLU A 78 -0.14 -12.04 4.23
C GLU A 78 -0.13 -10.86 5.21
N ASP A 79 -0.74 -11.04 6.38
CA ASP A 79 -0.75 -10.02 7.43
C ASP A 79 0.67 -9.68 7.86
N TRP A 80 1.50 -10.70 8.12
CA TRP A 80 2.90 -10.54 8.49
C TRP A 80 3.71 -9.81 7.42
N PHE A 81 3.54 -10.17 6.15
CA PHE A 81 4.22 -9.50 5.05
C PHE A 81 3.96 -8.00 5.04
N VAL A 82 2.70 -7.58 5.15
CA VAL A 82 2.34 -6.15 5.10
C VAL A 82 2.77 -5.42 6.39
N THR A 83 2.49 -5.98 7.55
CA THR A 83 2.79 -5.31 8.83
C THR A 83 4.28 -5.10 9.05
N ILE A 84 5.12 -6.06 8.64
CA ILE A 84 6.58 -5.92 8.75
C ILE A 84 7.09 -4.80 7.82
N HIS A 85 6.54 -4.67 6.59
CA HIS A 85 6.90 -3.60 5.68
C HIS A 85 6.49 -2.22 6.22
N VAL A 86 5.32 -2.10 6.82
CA VAL A 86 4.88 -0.86 7.50
C VAL A 86 5.85 -0.47 8.61
N CYS A 87 6.27 -1.42 9.44
CA CYS A 87 7.22 -1.17 10.51
C CYS A 87 8.62 -0.80 10.00
N ILE A 88 9.10 -1.42 8.92
CA ILE A 88 10.37 -1.08 8.26
C ILE A 88 10.33 0.36 7.74
N GLU A 89 9.30 0.73 7.00
CA GLU A 89 9.13 2.08 6.46
C GLU A 89 9.00 3.12 7.58
N HIS A 90 8.28 2.80 8.64
CA HIS A 90 8.18 3.66 9.81
C HIS A 90 9.55 3.87 10.47
N ALA A 91 10.35 2.82 10.65
CA ALA A 91 11.69 2.90 11.22
C ALA A 91 12.66 3.71 10.32
N ALA A 92 12.52 3.61 8.98
CA ALA A 92 13.32 4.34 8.02
C ALA A 92 13.06 5.86 8.02
N ASN A 93 11.94 6.33 8.59
CA ASN A 93 11.54 7.74 8.57
C ASN A 93 12.64 8.68 9.10
N LYS A 94 13.33 8.30 10.19
CA LYS A 94 14.43 9.11 10.75
C LYS A 94 15.61 9.26 9.79
N ALA A 95 15.95 8.21 9.05
CA ALA A 95 17.01 8.24 8.05
C ALA A 95 16.64 9.15 6.87
N ILE A 96 15.39 9.05 6.39
CA ILE A 96 14.86 9.90 5.32
C ILE A 96 14.88 11.37 5.72
N GLN A 97 14.39 11.71 6.92
CA GLN A 97 14.43 13.08 7.44
C GLN A 97 15.85 13.61 7.57
N SER A 98 16.82 12.77 7.96
CA SER A 98 18.23 13.16 8.04
C SER A 98 18.82 13.42 6.65
N ALA A 99 18.47 12.62 5.64
CA ALA A 99 18.90 12.85 4.27
C ALA A 99 18.40 14.19 3.71
N PHE A 100 17.12 14.55 3.97
CA PHE A 100 16.60 15.87 3.59
C PHE A 100 17.33 17.03 4.29
N LYS A 101 17.66 16.89 5.58
CA LYS A 101 18.41 17.92 6.31
C LYS A 101 19.83 18.10 5.74
N ILE A 102 20.48 17.01 5.35
CA ILE A 102 21.79 17.06 4.72
C ILE A 102 21.69 17.76 3.35
N ALA A 103 20.74 17.37 2.49
CA ALA A 103 20.55 18.02 1.20
C ALA A 103 20.33 19.54 1.34
N ALA A 104 19.42 19.96 2.23
CA ALA A 104 19.15 21.38 2.49
C ALA A 104 20.39 22.14 2.99
N ALA A 105 21.23 21.51 3.81
CA ALA A 105 22.46 22.13 4.30
C ALA A 105 23.52 22.31 3.19
N PHE A 106 23.50 21.49 2.16
CA PHE A 106 24.36 21.67 0.98
C PHE A 106 23.86 22.81 0.07
N GLU A 107 22.55 22.95 -0.11
CA GLU A 107 21.96 24.02 -0.93
C GLU A 107 22.10 25.42 -0.28
N ALA A 108 22.26 25.50 1.03
CA ALA A 108 22.41 26.74 1.78
C ALA A 108 23.85 27.31 1.77
N LYS A 109 24.80 26.66 1.13
CA LYS A 109 26.20 27.11 0.95
C LYS A 109 26.43 27.71 -0.43
#